data_03d412fab1776579f8028cef5198cf00
#
_entry.id   03d412fab1776579f8028cef5198cf00
#
_cell.length_a   1.000
_cell.length_b   1.000
_cell.length_c   1.000
_cell.angle_alpha   90.00
_cell.angle_beta   90.00
_cell.angle_gamma   90.00
#
_symmetry.space_group_name_H-M   'P 1'
#
loop_
_entity.id
_entity.type
_entity.pdbx_description
1 polymer ?
#
loop_
_entity_poly.entity_id
_entity_poly.type
_entity_poly.pdbx_seq_one_letter_code
_entity_poly.pdbx_strand_id
1 'polypeptide(L)'
;KGDKTKELTKRLQPGDWALIKHADIDWVAAEALERKGTKGVINAEKFITGSYPNLGPSYLLKNQIPMWEIQAEAFELIPDDLDAEIIDNALCCGEAKFLLKEITAEDIEAGLIIAKENLPQRLNDFATNTLNYAQKELGLLTKQLPLDNLKTKVAKREVVIVVRGQDYREDLRAIRSFIEDRH
;
A
#
# COMPACT_ATOMS: atom_id res chain seq x y z
N LYS A 1 -1.03 -10.24 12.96
CA LYS A 1 -0.30 -9.27 12.13
C LYS A 1 -0.64 -9.39 10.65
N GLY A 2 -0.39 -8.34 9.84
CA GLY A 2 -0.58 -8.38 8.39
C GLY A 2 0.09 -7.20 7.69
N ASP A 3 0.83 -7.52 6.61
CA ASP A 3 1.46 -6.55 5.71
C ASP A 3 0.44 -5.84 4.80
N LYS A 4 -0.74 -6.42 4.61
CA LYS A 4 -1.89 -5.82 3.91
C LYS A 4 -3.04 -5.62 4.89
N THR A 5 -3.28 -4.39 5.31
CA THR A 5 -4.33 -4.05 6.28
C THR A 5 -5.69 -4.62 5.89
N LYS A 6 -6.06 -4.56 4.59
CA LYS A 6 -7.31 -5.12 4.05
C LYS A 6 -7.46 -6.64 4.30
N GLU A 7 -6.38 -7.40 4.20
CA GLU A 7 -6.43 -8.86 4.46
C GLU A 7 -6.45 -9.13 5.97
N LEU A 8 -5.70 -8.34 6.75
CA LEU A 8 -5.72 -8.44 8.20
C LEU A 8 -7.12 -8.20 8.77
N THR A 9 -7.82 -7.17 8.30
CA THR A 9 -9.17 -6.84 8.79
C THR A 9 -10.20 -7.95 8.57
N LYS A 10 -9.99 -8.88 7.65
CA LYS A 10 -10.91 -10.03 7.45
C LYS A 10 -10.89 -11.01 8.62
N ARG A 11 -9.79 -11.11 9.36
CA ARG A 11 -9.58 -12.08 10.44
C ARG A 11 -9.47 -11.47 11.83
N LEU A 12 -9.33 -10.15 11.96
CA LEU A 12 -9.34 -9.47 13.26
C LEU A 12 -10.65 -9.70 14.01
N GLN A 13 -10.51 -9.93 15.30
CA GLN A 13 -11.61 -10.00 16.26
C GLN A 13 -11.66 -8.73 17.12
N PRO A 14 -12.82 -8.38 17.68
CA PRO A 14 -12.92 -7.29 18.64
C PRO A 14 -11.98 -7.48 19.84
N GLY A 15 -11.20 -6.45 20.15
CA GLY A 15 -10.20 -6.47 21.23
C GLY A 15 -8.80 -6.90 20.82
N ASP A 16 -8.59 -7.28 19.55
CA ASP A 16 -7.26 -7.60 19.05
C ASP A 16 -6.38 -6.34 18.89
N TRP A 17 -5.07 -6.51 19.05
CA TRP A 17 -4.05 -5.59 18.58
C TRP A 17 -3.81 -5.80 17.09
N ALA A 18 -3.86 -4.74 16.30
CA ALA A 18 -3.52 -4.81 14.89
C ALA A 18 -2.05 -4.44 14.66
N LEU A 19 -1.18 -5.42 14.42
CA LEU A 19 0.19 -5.18 13.97
C LEU A 19 0.21 -5.13 12.44
N ILE A 20 0.48 -3.95 11.88
CA ILE A 20 0.45 -3.66 10.44
C ILE A 20 1.81 -3.20 9.93
N LYS A 21 1.96 -3.21 8.59
CA LYS A 21 3.08 -2.61 7.86
C LYS A 21 2.48 -1.73 6.76
N HIS A 22 2.09 -0.50 7.12
CA HIS A 22 1.32 0.39 6.24
C HIS A 22 1.76 1.84 6.41
N ALA A 23 2.68 2.29 5.54
CA ALA A 23 3.09 3.69 5.52
C ALA A 23 1.93 4.60 5.10
N ASP A 24 1.79 5.75 5.79
CA ASP A 24 0.74 6.73 5.50
C ASP A 24 -0.67 6.14 5.48
N ILE A 25 -1.05 5.37 6.53
CA ILE A 25 -2.36 4.73 6.61
C ILE A 25 -3.49 5.70 6.26
N ASP A 26 -4.32 5.32 5.30
CA ASP A 26 -5.42 6.13 4.83
C ASP A 26 -6.68 6.00 5.72
N TRP A 27 -7.67 6.87 5.45
CA TRP A 27 -8.96 6.86 6.16
C TRP A 27 -9.67 5.51 6.06
N VAL A 28 -9.67 4.90 4.88
CA VAL A 28 -10.44 3.66 4.63
C VAL A 28 -9.86 2.51 5.43
N ALA A 29 -8.53 2.39 5.48
CA ALA A 29 -7.85 1.39 6.27
C ALA A 29 -8.06 1.62 7.78
N ALA A 30 -7.99 2.88 8.24
CA ALA A 30 -8.23 3.24 9.63
C ALA A 30 -9.67 2.94 10.06
N GLU A 31 -10.66 3.30 9.25
CA GLU A 31 -12.08 2.97 9.49
C GLU A 31 -12.32 1.46 9.52
N ALA A 32 -11.67 0.71 8.63
CA ALA A 32 -11.81 -0.74 8.62
C ALA A 32 -11.26 -1.41 9.89
N LEU A 33 -10.17 -0.88 10.47
CA LEU A 33 -9.64 -1.33 11.76
C LEU A 33 -10.58 -0.99 12.91
N GLU A 34 -11.11 0.24 12.93
CA GLU A 34 -12.06 0.70 13.94
C GLU A 34 -13.33 -0.17 13.95
N ARG A 35 -13.94 -0.40 12.79
CA ARG A 35 -15.14 -1.25 12.64
C ARG A 35 -14.94 -2.68 13.10
N LYS A 36 -13.72 -3.17 13.18
CA LYS A 36 -13.36 -4.47 13.74
C LYS A 36 -13.23 -4.46 15.26
N GLY A 37 -13.35 -3.31 15.89
CA GLY A 37 -13.20 -3.17 17.34
C GLY A 37 -11.76 -3.41 17.78
N THR A 38 -10.80 -3.01 16.97
CA THR A 38 -9.36 -3.15 17.26
C THR A 38 -9.02 -2.39 18.53
N LYS A 39 -8.34 -3.03 19.47
CA LYS A 39 -7.92 -2.43 20.74
C LYS A 39 -6.87 -1.32 20.56
N GLY A 40 -6.07 -1.43 19.53
CA GLY A 40 -5.06 -0.45 19.13
C GLY A 40 -4.29 -0.91 17.91
N VAL A 41 -3.48 -0.01 17.35
CA VAL A 41 -2.74 -0.24 16.11
C VAL A 41 -1.25 -0.06 16.35
N ILE A 42 -0.46 -1.07 16.01
CA ILE A 42 1.00 -1.04 16.03
C ILE A 42 1.46 -1.09 14.58
N ASN A 43 2.22 -0.09 14.15
CA ASN A 43 2.66 0.00 12.77
C ASN A 43 4.18 -0.16 12.66
N ALA A 44 4.63 -1.08 11.85
CA ALA A 44 6.04 -1.27 11.52
C ALA A 44 6.55 -0.31 10.43
N GLU A 45 5.71 0.61 10.00
CA GLU A 45 6.02 1.73 9.12
C GLU A 45 5.59 3.04 9.80
N LYS A 46 5.84 4.17 9.15
CA LYS A 46 5.41 5.48 9.65
C LYS A 46 3.90 5.67 9.43
N PHE A 47 3.18 6.06 10.49
CA PHE A 47 1.79 6.50 10.35
C PHE A 47 1.67 7.74 9.47
N ILE A 48 2.64 8.65 9.54
CA ILE A 48 2.73 9.85 8.71
C ILE A 48 4.18 10.01 8.27
N THR A 49 4.45 9.84 6.97
CA THR A 49 5.80 10.05 6.40
C THR A 49 6.08 11.51 6.09
N GLY A 50 5.06 12.35 6.05
CA GLY A 50 5.14 13.72 5.56
C GLY A 50 5.14 13.85 4.03
N SER A 51 4.93 12.76 3.29
CA SER A 51 4.88 12.80 1.83
C SER A 51 3.57 13.39 1.31
N TYR A 52 2.44 12.91 1.85
CA TYR A 52 1.09 13.39 1.53
C TYR A 52 0.29 13.54 2.81
N PRO A 53 -0.64 14.53 2.88
CA PRO A 53 -1.59 14.59 3.98
C PRO A 53 -2.47 13.34 3.99
N ASN A 54 -2.36 12.54 5.04
CA ASN A 54 -3.22 11.38 5.26
C ASN A 54 -4.05 11.56 6.54
N LEU A 55 -5.29 11.14 6.51
CA LEU A 55 -6.26 11.36 7.60
C LEU A 55 -6.49 10.10 8.47
N GLY A 56 -5.86 8.97 8.16
CA GLY A 56 -6.01 7.74 8.91
C GLY A 56 -5.62 7.88 10.38
N PRO A 57 -4.44 8.42 10.73
CA PRO A 57 -4.05 8.62 12.11
C PRO A 57 -4.97 9.57 12.89
N SER A 58 -5.43 10.66 12.24
CA SER A 58 -6.39 11.58 12.85
C SER A 58 -7.75 10.90 13.11
N TYR A 59 -8.15 9.98 12.23
CA TYR A 59 -9.37 9.19 12.41
C TYR A 59 -9.24 8.23 13.61
N LEU A 60 -8.13 7.49 13.70
CA LEU A 60 -7.87 6.57 14.82
C LEU A 60 -7.83 7.32 16.15
N LEU A 61 -7.14 8.46 16.21
CA LEU A 61 -7.06 9.31 17.39
C LEU A 61 -8.45 9.79 17.83
N LYS A 62 -9.28 10.29 16.89
CA LYS A 62 -10.65 10.74 17.16
C LYS A 62 -11.53 9.63 17.75
N ASN A 63 -11.31 8.40 17.33
CA ASN A 63 -12.03 7.23 17.81
C ASN A 63 -11.36 6.55 19.01
N GLN A 64 -10.39 7.23 19.66
CA GLN A 64 -9.68 6.77 20.85
C GLN A 64 -8.98 5.42 20.65
N ILE A 65 -8.52 5.13 19.44
CA ILE A 65 -7.74 3.95 19.13
C ILE A 65 -6.26 4.33 19.25
N PRO A 66 -5.55 3.82 20.25
CA PRO A 66 -4.16 4.14 20.48
C PRO A 66 -3.26 3.59 19.36
N MET A 67 -2.17 4.30 19.09
CA MET A 67 -1.26 4.03 17.99
C MET A 67 0.18 4.00 18.47
N TRP A 68 0.94 3.03 17.95
CA TRP A 68 2.39 2.92 18.18
C TRP A 68 3.12 2.58 16.90
N GLU A 69 4.33 3.11 16.78
CA GLU A 69 5.29 2.66 15.78
C GLU A 69 6.27 1.68 16.41
N ILE A 70 6.66 0.66 15.66
CA ILE A 70 7.67 -0.34 16.01
C ILE A 70 8.73 -0.39 14.91
N GLN A 71 9.93 -0.84 15.25
CA GLN A 71 10.97 -1.04 14.24
C GLN A 71 10.53 -2.07 13.20
N ALA A 72 10.84 -1.83 11.92
CA ALA A 72 10.39 -2.68 10.81
C ALA A 72 10.85 -4.14 10.94
N GLU A 73 12.05 -4.36 11.49
CA GLU A 73 12.61 -5.68 11.73
C GLU A 73 11.80 -6.49 12.74
N ALA A 74 11.19 -5.82 13.72
CA ALA A 74 10.35 -6.48 14.73
C ALA A 74 9.09 -7.11 14.11
N PHE A 75 8.59 -6.56 13.01
CA PHE A 75 7.44 -7.12 12.32
C PHE A 75 7.65 -8.59 11.91
N GLU A 76 8.82 -8.92 11.41
CA GLU A 76 9.13 -10.30 10.99
C GLU A 76 9.29 -11.24 12.19
N LEU A 77 9.84 -10.74 13.29
CA LEU A 77 10.15 -11.51 14.50
C LEU A 77 8.92 -11.83 15.35
N ILE A 78 7.87 -10.98 15.30
CA ILE A 78 6.66 -11.19 16.09
C ILE A 78 5.78 -12.20 15.37
N PRO A 79 5.41 -13.33 16.01
CA PRO A 79 4.46 -14.28 15.45
C PRO A 79 3.07 -13.68 15.23
N ASP A 80 2.26 -14.31 14.41
CA ASP A 80 0.85 -13.99 14.27
C ASP A 80 0.03 -14.72 15.34
N ASP A 81 -1.13 -14.17 15.69
CA ASP A 81 -2.08 -14.75 16.64
C ASP A 81 -1.44 -15.10 18.01
N LEU A 82 -0.58 -14.22 18.51
CA LEU A 82 0.09 -14.37 19.80
C LEU A 82 -0.56 -13.46 20.83
N ASP A 83 -0.71 -13.95 22.06
CA ASP A 83 -1.07 -13.11 23.20
C ASP A 83 0.05 -12.11 23.47
N ALA A 84 -0.31 -10.83 23.44
CA ALA A 84 0.64 -9.74 23.61
C ALA A 84 0.04 -8.63 24.49
N GLU A 85 0.88 -8.03 25.31
CA GLU A 85 0.54 -6.89 26.15
C GLU A 85 1.50 -5.72 25.89
N ILE A 86 1.00 -4.50 26.04
CA ILE A 86 1.84 -3.31 26.04
C ILE A 86 2.08 -2.86 27.47
N ILE A 87 3.32 -2.86 27.88
CA ILE A 87 3.79 -2.47 29.22
C ILE A 87 4.94 -1.48 29.04
N ASP A 88 4.84 -0.30 29.62
CA ASP A 88 5.89 0.74 29.59
C ASP A 88 6.43 1.02 28.18
N ASN A 89 5.53 1.22 27.21
CA ASN A 89 5.87 1.43 25.80
C ASN A 89 6.69 0.28 25.18
N ALA A 90 6.49 -0.93 25.65
CA ALA A 90 7.05 -2.13 25.03
C ALA A 90 5.94 -3.15 24.76
N LEU A 91 5.96 -3.73 23.56
CA LEU A 91 5.14 -4.89 23.22
C LEU A 91 5.82 -6.13 23.80
N CYS A 92 5.17 -6.77 24.75
CA CYS A 92 5.61 -7.98 25.42
C CYS A 92 4.93 -9.20 24.79
N CYS A 93 5.72 -10.10 24.23
CA CYS A 93 5.28 -11.34 23.58
C CYS A 93 6.02 -12.53 24.21
N GLY A 94 5.46 -13.12 25.26
CA GLY A 94 6.19 -14.10 26.08
C GLY A 94 7.43 -13.47 26.75
N GLU A 95 8.63 -14.00 26.47
CA GLU A 95 9.89 -13.44 26.96
C GLU A 95 10.44 -12.29 26.10
N ALA A 96 9.94 -12.15 24.87
CA ALA A 96 10.40 -11.12 23.95
C ALA A 96 9.76 -9.76 24.25
N LYS A 97 10.57 -8.69 24.16
CA LYS A 97 10.11 -7.31 24.32
C LYS A 97 10.57 -6.46 23.15
N PHE A 98 9.65 -5.71 22.57
CA PHE A 98 9.89 -4.82 21.46
C PHE A 98 9.52 -3.39 21.86
N LEU A 99 10.45 -2.46 21.77
CA LEU A 99 10.21 -1.06 22.10
C LEU A 99 9.21 -0.45 21.09
N LEU A 100 8.27 0.30 21.63
CA LEU A 100 7.26 1.02 20.88
C LEU A 100 7.46 2.52 21.04
N LYS A 101 7.17 3.28 19.99
CA LYS A 101 6.99 4.73 20.05
C LYS A 101 5.49 5.03 19.98
N GLU A 102 4.92 5.56 21.03
CA GLU A 102 3.54 6.05 21.03
C GLU A 102 3.41 7.22 20.04
N ILE A 103 2.30 7.27 19.32
CA ILE A 103 1.98 8.35 18.39
C ILE A 103 0.93 9.25 19.04
N THR A 104 1.33 10.49 19.30
CA THR A 104 0.52 11.49 19.98
C THR A 104 -0.22 12.39 18.99
N ALA A 105 -1.13 13.23 19.51
CA ALA A 105 -1.81 14.26 18.73
C ALA A 105 -0.82 15.24 18.11
N GLU A 106 0.22 15.60 18.85
CA GLU A 106 1.29 16.50 18.42
C GLU A 106 2.12 15.90 17.28
N ASP A 107 2.45 14.60 17.34
CA ASP A 107 3.15 13.91 16.25
C ASP A 107 2.31 13.94 14.97
N ILE A 108 0.99 13.73 15.08
CA ILE A 108 0.07 13.74 13.94
C ILE A 108 -0.01 15.15 13.35
N GLU A 109 -0.18 16.18 14.16
CA GLU A 109 -0.27 17.55 13.69
C GLU A 109 1.03 18.00 13.01
N ALA A 110 2.17 17.73 13.61
CA ALA A 110 3.49 18.02 13.04
C ALA A 110 3.68 17.32 11.69
N GLY A 111 3.33 16.03 11.60
CA GLY A 111 3.40 15.27 10.37
C GLY A 111 2.50 15.81 9.27
N LEU A 112 1.29 16.25 9.60
CA LEU A 112 0.35 16.84 8.64
C LEU A 112 0.80 18.22 8.15
N ILE A 113 1.47 19.03 8.98
CA ILE A 113 2.07 20.29 8.56
C ILE A 113 3.15 20.03 7.51
N ILE A 114 4.08 19.14 7.79
CA ILE A 114 5.15 18.76 6.86
C ILE A 114 4.55 18.23 5.54
N ALA A 115 3.54 17.36 5.63
CA ALA A 115 2.88 16.80 4.45
C ALA A 115 2.20 17.88 3.58
N LYS A 116 1.59 18.89 4.20
CA LYS A 116 1.00 20.03 3.48
C LYS A 116 2.06 20.89 2.77
N GLU A 117 3.19 21.12 3.43
CA GLU A 117 4.32 21.86 2.85
C GLU A 117 4.92 21.12 1.65
N ASN A 118 5.03 19.79 1.71
CA ASN A 118 5.56 18.95 0.65
C ASN A 118 4.57 18.72 -0.50
N LEU A 119 3.27 18.93 -0.30
CA LEU A 119 2.22 18.60 -1.25
C LEU A 119 2.41 19.24 -2.64
N PRO A 120 2.78 20.54 -2.79
CA PRO A 120 2.97 21.14 -4.11
C PRO A 120 4.06 20.42 -4.93
N GLN A 121 5.19 20.08 -4.31
CA GLN A 121 6.27 19.36 -4.97
C GLN A 121 5.82 17.95 -5.37
N ARG A 122 5.13 17.24 -4.49
CA ARG A 122 4.63 15.88 -4.78
C ARG A 122 3.62 15.86 -5.92
N LEU A 123 2.73 16.85 -5.99
CA LEU A 123 1.78 16.99 -7.10
C LEU A 123 2.51 17.29 -8.42
N ASN A 124 3.54 18.12 -8.39
CA ASN A 124 4.35 18.40 -9.56
C ASN A 124 5.09 17.14 -10.05
N ASP A 125 5.70 16.36 -9.14
CA ASP A 125 6.37 15.11 -9.45
C ASP A 125 5.38 14.10 -10.07
N PHE A 126 4.19 13.98 -9.50
CA PHE A 126 3.13 13.12 -10.02
C PHE A 126 2.69 13.55 -11.44
N ALA A 127 2.44 14.85 -11.65
CA ALA A 127 2.06 15.37 -12.96
C ALA A 127 3.16 15.13 -14.00
N THR A 128 4.42 15.40 -13.66
CA THR A 128 5.57 15.17 -14.52
C THR A 128 5.71 13.70 -14.90
N ASN A 129 5.60 12.80 -13.94
CA ASN A 129 5.66 11.36 -14.18
C ASN A 129 4.51 10.91 -15.10
N THR A 130 3.29 11.38 -14.86
CA THR A 130 2.11 11.07 -15.68
C THR A 130 2.28 11.54 -17.12
N LEU A 131 2.77 12.76 -17.32
CA LEU A 131 3.06 13.28 -18.66
C LEU A 131 4.16 12.50 -19.37
N ASN A 132 5.21 12.10 -18.66
CA ASN A 132 6.28 11.28 -19.22
C ASN A 132 5.78 9.90 -19.67
N TYR A 133 4.88 9.26 -18.89
CA TYR A 133 4.24 8.01 -19.28
C TYR A 133 3.34 8.22 -20.51
N ALA A 134 2.49 9.24 -20.51
CA ALA A 134 1.63 9.56 -21.64
C ALA A 134 2.43 9.83 -22.94
N GLN A 135 3.57 10.52 -22.85
CA GLN A 135 4.44 10.75 -24.00
C GLN A 135 5.03 9.44 -24.54
N LYS A 136 5.44 8.51 -23.67
CA LYS A 136 5.93 7.18 -24.09
C LYS A 136 4.83 6.38 -24.78
N GLU A 137 3.62 6.39 -24.25
CA GLU A 137 2.48 5.70 -24.83
C GLU A 137 2.03 6.33 -26.16
N LEU A 138 2.13 7.66 -26.30
CA LEU A 138 1.83 8.34 -27.55
C LEU A 138 2.73 7.85 -28.68
N GLY A 139 4.02 7.61 -28.40
CA GLY A 139 4.96 7.00 -29.33
C GLY A 139 4.52 5.61 -29.81
N LEU A 140 3.91 4.80 -28.92
CA LEU A 140 3.33 3.51 -29.28
C LEU A 140 2.10 3.67 -30.19
N LEU A 141 1.20 4.59 -29.84
CA LEU A 141 -0.03 4.86 -30.60
C LEU A 141 0.25 5.45 -31.99
N THR A 142 1.26 6.31 -32.12
CA THR A 142 1.65 6.94 -33.38
C THR A 142 2.57 6.07 -34.26
N LYS A 143 2.86 4.82 -33.86
CA LYS A 143 3.77 3.88 -34.56
C LYS A 143 5.17 4.43 -34.82
N GLN A 144 5.62 5.38 -34.01
CA GLN A 144 6.95 5.96 -34.10
C GLN A 144 8.05 5.15 -33.40
N LEU A 145 7.68 4.05 -32.75
CA LEU A 145 8.66 3.15 -32.16
C LEU A 145 9.25 2.25 -33.26
N PRO A 146 10.57 2.26 -33.44
CA PRO A 146 11.21 1.28 -34.30
C PRO A 146 10.98 -0.13 -33.70
N LEU A 147 10.27 -0.97 -34.45
CA LEU A 147 10.08 -2.38 -34.12
C LEU A 147 11.33 -3.22 -34.50
N ASP A 148 12.47 -2.59 -34.66
CA ASP A 148 13.70 -3.16 -35.24
C ASP A 148 14.35 -4.27 -34.39
N ASN A 149 13.83 -4.51 -33.17
CA ASN A 149 14.40 -5.49 -32.24
C ASN A 149 13.51 -6.72 -31.98
N LEU A 150 12.53 -7.01 -32.82
CA LEU A 150 11.82 -8.28 -32.70
C LEU A 150 12.77 -9.42 -33.11
N LYS A 151 13.29 -10.16 -32.13
CA LYS A 151 14.15 -11.33 -32.35
C LYS A 151 13.42 -12.51 -33.00
N THR A 152 12.09 -12.46 -33.05
CA THR A 152 11.23 -13.50 -33.60
C THR A 152 10.82 -13.14 -35.02
N LYS A 153 11.15 -13.97 -36.00
CA LYS A 153 10.63 -13.86 -37.37
C LYS A 153 9.15 -14.21 -37.35
N VAL A 154 8.29 -13.22 -37.50
CA VAL A 154 6.86 -13.42 -37.64
C VAL A 154 6.58 -13.79 -39.11
N ALA A 155 6.09 -14.99 -39.36
CA ALA A 155 5.64 -15.40 -40.70
C ALA A 155 4.42 -14.55 -41.13
N LYS A 156 4.00 -14.64 -42.41
CA LYS A 156 2.84 -13.90 -42.96
C LYS A 156 1.53 -14.29 -42.28
N ARG A 157 1.36 -13.98 -41.02
CA ARG A 157 0.14 -14.25 -40.23
C ARG A 157 -0.19 -12.98 -39.45
N GLU A 158 -1.47 -12.82 -39.14
CA GLU A 158 -1.89 -11.77 -38.20
C GLU A 158 -1.27 -12.04 -36.81
N VAL A 159 -0.74 -10.99 -36.20
CA VAL A 159 -0.06 -11.11 -34.92
C VAL A 159 -0.81 -10.31 -33.86
N VAL A 160 -1.17 -10.97 -32.79
CA VAL A 160 -1.70 -10.31 -31.60
C VAL A 160 -0.54 -10.00 -30.67
N ILE A 161 -0.27 -8.71 -30.47
CA ILE A 161 0.74 -8.25 -29.51
C ILE A 161 0.06 -8.14 -28.16
N VAL A 162 0.43 -9.03 -27.22
CA VAL A 162 -0.05 -8.95 -25.86
C VAL A 162 0.95 -8.16 -25.04
N VAL A 163 0.53 -6.99 -24.57
CA VAL A 163 1.32 -6.20 -23.60
C VAL A 163 1.11 -6.82 -22.23
N ARG A 164 2.21 -7.18 -21.55
CA ARG A 164 2.19 -7.84 -20.26
C ARG A 164 1.72 -6.88 -19.17
N GLY A 165 0.49 -7.03 -18.72
CA GLY A 165 -0.12 -6.34 -17.58
C GLY A 165 -0.50 -7.34 -16.48
N GLN A 166 -1.04 -6.86 -15.36
CA GLN A 166 -1.53 -7.73 -14.29
C GLN A 166 -2.71 -8.60 -14.75
N ASP A 167 -3.54 -8.07 -15.65
CA ASP A 167 -4.79 -8.70 -16.11
C ASP A 167 -4.67 -9.36 -17.50
N TYR A 168 -3.45 -9.53 -18.02
CA TYR A 168 -3.23 -10.05 -19.38
C TYR A 168 -3.93 -11.38 -19.68
N ARG A 169 -4.22 -12.19 -18.66
CA ARG A 169 -4.95 -13.47 -18.82
C ARG A 169 -6.43 -13.24 -19.10
N GLU A 170 -7.02 -12.21 -18.50
CA GLU A 170 -8.42 -11.84 -18.73
C GLU A 170 -8.55 -11.18 -20.09
N ASP A 171 -7.62 -10.32 -20.45
CA ASP A 171 -7.55 -9.71 -21.79
C ASP A 171 -7.45 -10.78 -22.88
N LEU A 172 -6.59 -11.79 -22.71
CA LEU A 172 -6.45 -12.90 -23.64
C LEU A 172 -7.74 -13.75 -23.75
N ARG A 173 -8.46 -13.93 -22.62
CA ARG A 173 -9.75 -14.63 -22.65
C ARG A 173 -10.80 -13.81 -23.39
N ALA A 174 -10.83 -12.50 -23.19
CA ALA A 174 -11.79 -11.60 -23.85
C ALA A 174 -11.63 -11.58 -25.37
N ILE A 175 -10.40 -11.72 -25.90
CA ILE A 175 -10.12 -11.74 -27.34
C ILE A 175 -10.00 -13.16 -27.93
N ARG A 176 -10.28 -14.20 -27.15
CA ARG A 176 -10.10 -15.59 -27.55
C ARG A 176 -10.86 -15.95 -28.83
N SER A 177 -12.13 -15.58 -28.93
CA SER A 177 -12.95 -15.84 -30.12
C SER A 177 -12.37 -15.15 -31.36
N PHE A 178 -11.89 -13.93 -31.21
CA PHE A 178 -11.24 -13.20 -32.30
C PHE A 178 -9.95 -13.87 -32.80
N ILE A 179 -9.20 -14.53 -31.90
CA ILE A 179 -7.98 -15.25 -32.25
C ILE A 179 -8.33 -16.61 -32.89
N GLU A 180 -9.33 -17.34 -32.37
CA GLU A 180 -9.73 -18.68 -32.85
C GLU A 180 -10.45 -18.63 -34.19
N ASP A 181 -11.22 -17.58 -34.48
CA ASP A 181 -11.98 -17.45 -35.74
C ASP A 181 -11.13 -17.09 -36.97
N ARG A 182 -9.81 -16.87 -36.78
CA ARG A 182 -8.89 -16.49 -37.86
C ARG A 182 -7.85 -17.54 -38.24
N HIS A 183 -8.17 -18.77 -38.01
CA HIS A 183 -7.36 -19.94 -38.44
C HIS A 183 -7.83 -20.51 -39.80
#